data_be825e79e584914630a3d0df070ac54a
#
_entry.id   be825e79e584914630a3d0df070ac54a
#
_cell.length_a   1.000
_cell.length_b   1.000
_cell.length_c   1.000
_cell.angle_alpha   90.00
_cell.angle_beta   90.00
_cell.angle_gamma   90.00
#
_symmetry.space_group_name_H-M   'P 1'
#
loop_
_entity.id
_entity.type
_entity.pdbx_description
1 polymer ?
#
loop_
_entity_poly.entity_id
_entity_poly.type
_entity_poly.pdbx_seq_one_letter_code
_entity_poly.pdbx_strand_id
1 'polypeptide(L)'
;FTILPNGKIVQDVLFGKDGICETVKEGTIICDMSSVTPTESKTCYAKLKEMNVGFIDSPVSGGEPKAIDGTLAFMAGGEQQYFDGLKEYFDVMGSSALLIGESGSGSVTKLANQIIVNLTIATVSEALVLAKKAGADPEKVYKAIRGGLAGSTVLDAKAPMMIEGNFKPGGKISINHKDIKNVMATAHDIDVPLPLTSQLFEIFQALKVSGHMDDDHSGIVQYFEQLAGIKVSDK
;
A
#
# COMPACT_ATOMS: atom_id res chain seq x y z
N PHE A 1 14.20 -12.44 5.15
CA PHE A 1 13.15 -11.44 4.88
C PHE A 1 13.53 -10.63 3.65
N THR A 2 12.56 -10.37 2.76
CA THR A 2 12.70 -9.46 1.61
C THR A 2 11.64 -8.37 1.68
N ILE A 3 12.01 -7.13 1.31
CA ILE A 3 11.10 -6.01 1.11
C ILE A 3 11.64 -5.20 -0.07
N LEU A 4 11.10 -5.44 -1.25
CA LEU A 4 11.66 -5.01 -2.52
C LEU A 4 10.63 -4.23 -3.35
N PRO A 5 11.05 -3.40 -4.31
CA PRO A 5 10.18 -2.47 -5.02
C PRO A 5 9.04 -3.12 -5.83
N ASN A 6 9.25 -4.30 -6.41
CA ASN A 6 8.27 -4.99 -7.26
C ASN A 6 8.59 -6.49 -7.40
N GLY A 7 7.63 -7.24 -7.95
CA GLY A 7 7.74 -8.70 -8.08
C GLY A 7 8.86 -9.17 -9.01
N LYS A 8 9.20 -8.40 -10.05
CA LYS A 8 10.36 -8.74 -10.90
C LYS A 8 11.64 -8.75 -10.08
N ILE A 9 11.88 -7.71 -9.27
CA ILE A 9 13.07 -7.63 -8.42
C ILE A 9 13.05 -8.73 -7.35
N VAL A 10 11.87 -9.05 -6.79
CA VAL A 10 11.74 -10.21 -5.87
C VAL A 10 12.19 -11.50 -6.55
N GLN A 11 11.70 -11.76 -7.77
CA GLN A 11 12.09 -12.96 -8.52
C GLN A 11 13.59 -12.96 -8.88
N ASP A 12 14.12 -11.83 -9.28
CA ASP A 12 15.56 -11.69 -9.61
C ASP A 12 16.44 -11.94 -8.37
N VAL A 13 16.07 -11.42 -7.20
CA VAL A 13 16.79 -11.64 -5.93
C VAL A 13 16.66 -13.09 -5.46
N LEU A 14 15.51 -13.72 -5.65
CA LEU A 14 15.33 -15.11 -5.24
C LEU A 14 15.98 -16.09 -6.21
N PHE A 15 15.74 -15.94 -7.51
CA PHE A 15 16.01 -16.98 -8.52
C PHE A 15 16.98 -16.54 -9.64
N GLY A 16 17.41 -15.27 -9.64
CA GLY A 16 18.34 -14.75 -10.62
C GLY A 16 19.77 -15.28 -10.41
N LYS A 17 20.68 -14.89 -11.29
CA LYS A 17 22.10 -15.18 -11.13
C LYS A 17 22.60 -14.59 -9.80
N ASP A 18 23.33 -15.37 -9.01
CA ASP A 18 23.80 -15.04 -7.66
C ASP A 18 22.62 -14.78 -6.68
N GLY A 19 21.43 -15.32 -6.97
CA GLY A 19 20.24 -15.19 -6.16
C GLY A 19 20.24 -16.10 -4.93
N ILE A 20 19.33 -15.81 -3.99
CA ILE A 20 19.23 -16.53 -2.69
C ILE A 20 19.12 -18.04 -2.90
N CYS A 21 18.38 -18.48 -3.94
CA CYS A 21 18.12 -19.90 -4.17
C CYS A 21 19.33 -20.70 -4.65
N GLU A 22 20.46 -20.07 -5.01
CA GLU A 22 21.69 -20.81 -5.31
C GLU A 22 22.33 -21.42 -4.07
N THR A 23 22.06 -20.86 -2.88
CA THR A 23 22.73 -21.26 -1.62
C THR A 23 21.77 -21.50 -0.45
N VAL A 24 20.47 -21.27 -0.64
CA VAL A 24 19.46 -21.48 0.40
C VAL A 24 19.41 -22.95 0.80
N LYS A 25 19.26 -23.21 2.11
CA LYS A 25 19.17 -24.57 2.65
C LYS A 25 17.72 -25.01 2.77
N GLU A 26 17.47 -26.30 2.62
CA GLU A 26 16.19 -26.92 2.97
C GLU A 26 15.76 -26.52 4.39
N GLY A 27 14.47 -26.32 4.60
CA GLY A 27 13.90 -25.90 5.87
C GLY A 27 14.03 -24.41 6.17
N THR A 28 14.72 -23.63 5.34
CA THR A 28 14.71 -22.15 5.45
C THR A 28 13.30 -21.62 5.16
N ILE A 29 12.91 -20.57 5.87
CA ILE A 29 11.66 -19.85 5.61
C ILE A 29 12.00 -18.48 4.99
N ILE A 30 11.47 -18.20 3.81
CA ILE A 30 11.57 -16.88 3.18
C ILE A 30 10.24 -16.15 3.42
N CYS A 31 10.32 -14.94 3.99
CA CYS A 31 9.19 -14.06 4.19
C CYS A 31 9.35 -12.84 3.28
N ASP A 32 8.49 -12.74 2.26
CA ASP A 32 8.47 -11.59 1.37
C ASP A 32 7.43 -10.55 1.83
N MET A 33 7.91 -9.39 2.27
CA MET A 33 7.09 -8.27 2.73
C MET A 33 6.85 -7.25 1.61
N SER A 34 7.21 -7.58 0.39
CA SER A 34 7.05 -6.71 -0.78
C SER A 34 5.58 -6.58 -1.19
N SER A 35 5.19 -5.41 -1.71
CA SER A 35 3.87 -5.22 -2.31
C SER A 35 3.91 -5.62 -3.79
N VAL A 36 3.49 -6.85 -4.06
CA VAL A 36 3.49 -7.52 -5.37
C VAL A 36 2.10 -8.09 -5.69
N THR A 37 1.91 -8.65 -6.90
CA THR A 37 0.66 -9.31 -7.24
C THR A 37 0.57 -10.69 -6.58
N PRO A 38 -0.66 -11.18 -6.30
CA PRO A 38 -0.86 -12.54 -5.79
C PRO A 38 -0.26 -13.63 -6.69
N THR A 39 -0.29 -13.43 -8.00
CA THR A 39 0.29 -14.36 -8.99
C THR A 39 1.81 -14.44 -8.85
N GLU A 40 2.49 -13.30 -8.64
CA GLU A 40 3.93 -13.28 -8.39
C GLU A 40 4.29 -14.02 -7.09
N SER A 41 3.54 -13.81 -6.00
CA SER A 41 3.73 -14.54 -4.73
C SER A 41 3.53 -16.04 -4.88
N LYS A 42 2.45 -16.47 -5.56
CA LYS A 42 2.19 -17.89 -5.83
C LYS A 42 3.29 -18.52 -6.67
N THR A 43 3.84 -17.79 -7.62
CA THR A 43 4.96 -18.25 -8.45
C THR A 43 6.23 -18.48 -7.61
N CYS A 44 6.53 -17.56 -6.69
CA CYS A 44 7.65 -17.72 -5.76
C CYS A 44 7.44 -18.92 -4.84
N TYR A 45 6.25 -19.04 -4.26
CA TYR A 45 5.88 -20.18 -3.40
C TYR A 45 6.07 -21.52 -4.11
N ALA A 46 5.54 -21.65 -5.34
CA ALA A 46 5.63 -22.92 -6.07
C ALA A 46 7.08 -23.37 -6.31
N LYS A 47 7.94 -22.44 -6.74
CA LYS A 47 9.37 -22.72 -6.96
C LYS A 47 10.12 -23.06 -5.66
N LEU A 48 9.86 -22.33 -4.60
CA LEU A 48 10.53 -22.56 -3.31
C LEU A 48 10.09 -23.88 -2.66
N LYS A 49 8.84 -24.26 -2.85
CA LYS A 49 8.30 -25.53 -2.38
C LYS A 49 9.03 -26.75 -3.02
N GLU A 50 9.38 -26.67 -4.29
CA GLU A 50 10.17 -27.70 -4.98
C GLU A 50 11.58 -27.87 -4.37
N MET A 51 12.07 -26.83 -3.67
CA MET A 51 13.36 -26.81 -3.00
C MET A 51 13.27 -27.12 -1.49
N ASN A 52 12.10 -27.54 -0.99
CA ASN A 52 11.82 -27.70 0.44
C ASN A 52 12.10 -26.43 1.27
N VAL A 53 11.86 -25.25 0.69
CA VAL A 53 12.01 -23.94 1.32
C VAL A 53 10.61 -23.36 1.58
N GLY A 54 10.35 -22.96 2.83
CA GLY A 54 9.10 -22.33 3.22
C GLY A 54 8.99 -20.92 2.63
N PHE A 55 7.75 -20.52 2.30
CA PHE A 55 7.48 -19.16 1.79
C PHE A 55 6.23 -18.58 2.44
N ILE A 56 6.34 -17.33 2.89
CA ILE A 56 5.24 -16.51 3.37
C ILE A 56 5.24 -15.18 2.60
N ASP A 57 4.16 -14.86 1.92
CA ASP A 57 3.92 -13.51 1.42
C ASP A 57 3.27 -12.69 2.54
N SER A 58 3.94 -11.66 3.00
CA SER A 58 3.50 -10.88 4.16
C SER A 58 3.70 -9.38 4.00
N PRO A 59 3.07 -8.76 3.00
CA PRO A 59 3.13 -7.32 2.85
C PRO A 59 2.59 -6.61 4.10
N VAL A 60 3.04 -5.36 4.28
CA VAL A 60 2.80 -4.58 5.49
C VAL A 60 1.95 -3.34 5.24
N SER A 61 1.30 -2.87 6.29
CA SER A 61 0.63 -1.57 6.34
C SER A 61 1.09 -0.77 7.56
N GLY A 62 1.20 0.56 7.40
CA GLY A 62 1.59 1.48 8.47
C GLY A 62 2.55 2.58 8.02
N GLY A 63 3.28 2.36 6.92
CA GLY A 63 4.26 3.31 6.39
C GLY A 63 5.48 3.47 7.29
N GLU A 64 6.31 4.48 6.97
CA GLU A 64 7.55 4.75 7.68
C GLU A 64 7.37 4.96 9.20
N PRO A 65 6.38 5.72 9.69
CA PRO A 65 6.21 5.92 11.14
C PRO A 65 6.03 4.60 11.90
N LYS A 66 5.19 3.70 11.39
CA LYS A 66 4.95 2.41 12.04
C LYS A 66 6.11 1.43 11.88
N ALA A 67 6.92 1.58 10.83
CA ALA A 67 8.16 0.82 10.69
C ALA A 67 9.19 1.25 11.74
N ILE A 68 9.31 2.55 12.00
CA ILE A 68 10.20 3.11 13.04
C ILE A 68 9.77 2.63 14.43
N ASP A 69 8.45 2.66 14.71
CA ASP A 69 7.89 2.32 16.01
C ASP A 69 7.77 0.79 16.25
N GLY A 70 8.05 -0.05 15.24
CA GLY A 70 7.83 -1.49 15.34
C GLY A 70 6.35 -1.87 15.48
N THR A 71 5.45 -1.10 14.87
CA THR A 71 3.99 -1.29 15.00
C THR A 71 3.30 -1.56 13.67
N LEU A 72 4.00 -2.17 12.71
CA LEU A 72 3.44 -2.55 11.41
C LEU A 72 2.30 -3.56 11.57
N ALA A 73 1.38 -3.56 10.61
CA ALA A 73 0.39 -4.62 10.45
C ALA A 73 0.82 -5.56 9.31
N PHE A 74 1.01 -6.83 9.62
CA PHE A 74 1.40 -7.87 8.68
C PHE A 74 0.19 -8.63 8.16
N MET A 75 0.08 -8.78 6.85
CA MET A 75 -0.97 -9.51 6.16
C MET A 75 -0.34 -10.74 5.51
N ALA A 76 -0.38 -11.89 6.20
CA ALA A 76 0.35 -13.07 5.77
C ALA A 76 -0.49 -14.05 4.97
N GLY A 77 0.11 -14.65 3.94
CA GLY A 77 -0.40 -15.79 3.19
C GLY A 77 0.66 -16.89 3.11
N GLY A 78 0.25 -18.15 3.27
CA GLY A 78 1.13 -19.29 3.20
C GLY A 78 0.72 -20.43 4.15
N GLU A 79 1.64 -21.33 4.45
CA GLU A 79 1.38 -22.45 5.34
C GLU A 79 1.52 -22.06 6.81
N GLN A 80 0.60 -22.57 7.66
CA GLN A 80 0.56 -22.26 9.10
C GLN A 80 1.89 -22.50 9.80
N GLN A 81 2.55 -23.62 9.51
CA GLN A 81 3.83 -23.99 10.14
C GLN A 81 4.94 -22.96 9.89
N TYR A 82 4.98 -22.37 8.70
CA TYR A 82 5.95 -21.33 8.35
C TYR A 82 5.60 -19.98 8.98
N PHE A 83 4.31 -19.65 9.05
CA PHE A 83 3.84 -18.47 9.75
C PHE A 83 4.17 -18.53 11.24
N ASP A 84 3.94 -19.67 11.90
CA ASP A 84 4.26 -19.88 13.32
C ASP A 84 5.77 -19.76 13.58
N GLY A 85 6.60 -20.25 12.65
CA GLY A 85 8.06 -20.12 12.71
C GLY A 85 8.57 -18.67 12.58
N LEU A 86 7.73 -17.73 12.13
CA LEU A 86 8.08 -16.32 11.99
C LEU A 86 7.46 -15.42 13.07
N LYS A 87 6.67 -16.00 13.98
CA LYS A 87 5.89 -15.21 14.96
C LYS A 87 6.74 -14.27 15.80
N GLU A 88 7.88 -14.72 16.30
CA GLU A 88 8.77 -13.88 17.12
C GLU A 88 9.29 -12.65 16.37
N TYR A 89 9.50 -12.76 15.05
CA TYR A 89 9.93 -11.62 14.21
C TYR A 89 8.78 -10.65 13.98
N PHE A 90 7.56 -11.15 13.73
CA PHE A 90 6.39 -10.31 13.60
C PHE A 90 6.08 -9.54 14.88
N ASP A 91 6.23 -10.18 16.05
CA ASP A 91 6.00 -9.57 17.37
C ASP A 91 6.99 -8.41 17.68
N VAL A 92 8.20 -8.46 17.08
CA VAL A 92 9.20 -7.37 17.22
C VAL A 92 8.95 -6.23 16.24
N MET A 93 8.54 -6.53 15.00
CA MET A 93 8.41 -5.53 13.93
C MET A 93 7.00 -4.94 13.82
N GLY A 94 5.99 -5.55 14.46
CA GLY A 94 4.61 -5.17 14.26
C GLY A 94 3.73 -5.22 15.50
N SER A 95 2.59 -4.58 15.41
CA SER A 95 1.52 -4.66 16.41
C SER A 95 0.50 -5.76 16.11
N SER A 96 0.49 -6.29 14.91
CA SER A 96 -0.40 -7.37 14.48
C SER A 96 0.18 -8.14 13.30
N ALA A 97 0.02 -9.46 13.34
CA ALA A 97 0.27 -10.34 12.20
C ALA A 97 -0.87 -11.35 12.11
N LEU A 98 -1.46 -11.47 10.93
CA LEU A 98 -2.57 -12.37 10.70
C LEU A 98 -2.31 -13.23 9.46
N LEU A 99 -2.39 -14.55 9.61
CA LEU A 99 -2.42 -15.48 8.50
C LEU A 99 -3.83 -15.48 7.90
N ILE A 100 -3.95 -15.02 6.66
CA ILE A 100 -5.24 -14.83 5.98
C ILE A 100 -5.68 -16.13 5.29
N GLY A 101 -4.72 -16.88 4.75
CA GLY A 101 -4.98 -18.10 4.01
C GLY A 101 -3.73 -18.60 3.30
N GLU A 102 -3.90 -19.31 2.20
CA GLU A 102 -2.82 -19.86 1.39
C GLU A 102 -1.94 -18.76 0.76
N SER A 103 -0.80 -19.17 0.17
CA SER A 103 0.11 -18.25 -0.53
C SER A 103 -0.61 -17.36 -1.54
N GLY A 104 -0.28 -16.08 -1.52
CA GLY A 104 -0.93 -15.01 -2.28
C GLY A 104 -2.06 -14.30 -1.52
N SER A 105 -2.57 -14.86 -0.41
CA SER A 105 -3.65 -14.24 0.38
C SER A 105 -3.19 -12.96 1.08
N GLY A 106 -1.94 -12.89 1.51
CA GLY A 106 -1.33 -11.68 2.06
C GLY A 106 -1.30 -10.57 1.00
N SER A 107 -0.82 -10.90 -0.19
CA SER A 107 -0.81 -9.97 -1.32
C SER A 107 -2.22 -9.49 -1.72
N VAL A 108 -3.22 -10.38 -1.80
CA VAL A 108 -4.64 -9.99 -2.03
C VAL A 108 -5.10 -9.01 -0.96
N THR A 109 -4.81 -9.29 0.31
CA THR A 109 -5.20 -8.42 1.43
C THR A 109 -4.55 -7.05 1.31
N LYS A 110 -3.28 -6.99 0.91
CA LYS A 110 -2.60 -5.71 0.65
C LYS A 110 -3.26 -4.95 -0.49
N LEU A 111 -3.65 -5.61 -1.58
CA LEU A 111 -4.36 -4.95 -2.68
C LEU A 111 -5.69 -4.34 -2.21
N ALA A 112 -6.47 -5.07 -1.41
CA ALA A 112 -7.70 -4.56 -0.80
C ALA A 112 -7.44 -3.36 0.12
N ASN A 113 -6.39 -3.42 0.96
CA ASN A 113 -5.95 -2.29 1.78
C ASN A 113 -5.62 -1.06 0.91
N GLN A 114 -4.90 -1.24 -0.19
CA GLN A 114 -4.50 -0.13 -1.06
C GLN A 114 -5.68 0.52 -1.79
N ILE A 115 -6.71 -0.24 -2.16
CA ILE A 115 -7.97 0.31 -2.66
C ILE A 115 -8.56 1.28 -1.62
N ILE A 116 -8.76 0.80 -0.39
CA ILE A 116 -9.41 1.58 0.68
C ILE A 116 -8.59 2.83 1.01
N VAL A 117 -7.29 2.68 1.23
CA VAL A 117 -6.40 3.80 1.61
C VAL A 117 -6.43 4.90 0.54
N ASN A 118 -6.18 4.55 -0.72
CA ASN A 118 -6.01 5.56 -1.75
C ASN A 118 -7.33 6.18 -2.21
N LEU A 119 -8.43 5.41 -2.24
CA LEU A 119 -9.77 5.99 -2.48
C LEU A 119 -10.21 6.89 -1.33
N THR A 120 -9.90 6.55 -0.08
CA THR A 120 -10.18 7.42 1.06
C THR A 120 -9.42 8.74 0.92
N ILE A 121 -8.14 8.72 0.53
CA ILE A 121 -7.35 9.94 0.30
C ILE A 121 -7.97 10.78 -0.82
N ALA A 122 -8.39 10.17 -1.92
CA ALA A 122 -9.05 10.88 -3.02
C ALA A 122 -10.37 11.51 -2.55
N THR A 123 -11.19 10.78 -1.82
CA THR A 123 -12.47 11.27 -1.28
C THR A 123 -12.26 12.42 -0.29
N VAL A 124 -11.28 12.33 0.60
CA VAL A 124 -10.89 13.42 1.51
C VAL A 124 -10.45 14.66 0.72
N SER A 125 -9.69 14.46 -0.35
CA SER A 125 -9.24 15.54 -1.23
C SER A 125 -10.41 16.29 -1.86
N GLU A 126 -11.38 15.58 -2.46
CA GLU A 126 -12.58 16.18 -3.02
C GLU A 126 -13.38 16.95 -1.98
N ALA A 127 -13.57 16.36 -0.79
CA ALA A 127 -14.32 16.97 0.29
C ALA A 127 -13.69 18.28 0.77
N LEU A 128 -12.36 18.33 0.95
CA LEU A 128 -11.66 19.52 1.39
C LEU A 128 -11.64 20.60 0.31
N VAL A 129 -11.48 20.24 -0.97
CA VAL A 129 -11.57 21.18 -2.10
C VAL A 129 -12.97 21.77 -2.19
N LEU A 130 -14.03 20.95 -2.07
CA LEU A 130 -15.41 21.43 -2.04
C LEU A 130 -15.63 22.41 -0.88
N ALA A 131 -15.21 22.04 0.33
CA ALA A 131 -15.35 22.89 1.52
C ALA A 131 -14.66 24.23 1.34
N LYS A 132 -13.41 24.23 0.89
CA LYS A 132 -12.63 25.45 0.61
C LYS A 132 -13.30 26.33 -0.43
N LYS A 133 -13.75 25.75 -1.55
CA LYS A 133 -14.42 26.47 -2.63
C LYS A 133 -15.74 27.09 -2.19
N ALA A 134 -16.46 26.44 -1.26
CA ALA A 134 -17.69 26.93 -0.64
C ALA A 134 -17.46 27.99 0.45
N GLY A 135 -16.20 28.35 0.75
CA GLY A 135 -15.85 29.36 1.77
C GLY A 135 -15.76 28.81 3.20
N ALA A 136 -15.83 27.50 3.38
CA ALA A 136 -15.60 26.88 4.69
C ALA A 136 -14.09 26.71 4.96
N ASP A 137 -13.71 26.85 6.23
CA ASP A 137 -12.33 26.62 6.71
C ASP A 137 -12.04 25.11 6.70
N PRO A 138 -11.10 24.60 5.89
CA PRO A 138 -10.80 23.15 5.79
C PRO A 138 -10.37 22.54 7.12
N GLU A 139 -9.67 23.28 7.98
CA GLU A 139 -9.26 22.80 9.29
C GLU A 139 -10.45 22.57 10.22
N LYS A 140 -11.41 23.51 10.22
CA LYS A 140 -12.64 23.38 11.00
C LYS A 140 -13.52 22.26 10.48
N VAL A 141 -13.60 22.10 9.15
CA VAL A 141 -14.32 20.97 8.53
C VAL A 141 -13.70 19.64 8.97
N TYR A 142 -12.38 19.47 8.83
CA TYR A 142 -11.67 18.28 9.30
C TYR A 142 -11.98 17.98 10.77
N LYS A 143 -11.84 18.99 11.67
CA LYS A 143 -12.12 18.80 13.10
C LYS A 143 -13.57 18.40 13.38
N ALA A 144 -14.52 18.90 12.62
CA ALA A 144 -15.93 18.59 12.79
C ALA A 144 -16.29 17.16 12.37
N ILE A 145 -15.70 16.67 11.28
CA ILE A 145 -16.10 15.37 10.71
C ILE A 145 -15.31 14.16 11.22
N ARG A 146 -14.10 14.39 11.78
CA ARG A 146 -13.21 13.30 12.18
C ARG A 146 -13.76 12.39 13.28
N GLY A 147 -14.66 12.90 14.12
CA GLY A 147 -15.29 12.13 15.21
C GLY A 147 -16.55 11.37 14.79
N GLY A 148 -17.02 11.56 13.54
CA GLY A 148 -18.20 10.90 12.97
C GLY A 148 -17.85 9.72 12.06
N LEU A 149 -18.84 9.27 11.27
CA LEU A 149 -18.69 8.15 10.33
C LEU A 149 -17.65 8.39 9.22
N ALA A 150 -17.35 9.67 8.90
CA ALA A 150 -16.30 10.04 7.95
C ALA A 150 -14.89 9.91 8.54
N GLY A 151 -14.76 9.74 9.86
CA GLY A 151 -13.48 9.60 10.54
C GLY A 151 -12.75 8.32 10.13
N SER A 152 -11.43 8.42 9.97
CA SER A 152 -10.57 7.28 9.68
C SER A 152 -9.12 7.63 10.00
N THR A 153 -8.29 6.59 10.22
CA THR A 153 -6.84 6.78 10.35
C THR A 153 -6.24 7.49 9.13
N VAL A 154 -6.78 7.24 7.94
CA VAL A 154 -6.35 7.90 6.70
C VAL A 154 -6.70 9.38 6.71
N LEU A 155 -7.92 9.75 7.11
CA LEU A 155 -8.33 11.14 7.25
C LEU A 155 -7.39 11.88 8.23
N ASP A 156 -7.15 11.30 9.40
CA ASP A 156 -6.31 11.91 10.44
C ASP A 156 -4.85 12.05 10.02
N ALA A 157 -4.33 11.11 9.23
CA ALA A 157 -2.96 11.16 8.74
C ALA A 157 -2.76 12.13 7.57
N LYS A 158 -3.78 12.32 6.70
CA LYS A 158 -3.58 12.98 5.40
C LYS A 158 -4.26 14.36 5.28
N ALA A 159 -5.40 14.58 5.95
CA ALA A 159 -6.06 15.88 5.89
C ALA A 159 -5.17 17.04 6.41
N PRO A 160 -4.44 16.92 7.53
CA PRO A 160 -3.52 17.96 7.96
C PRO A 160 -2.46 18.30 6.92
N MET A 161 -1.87 17.30 6.24
CA MET A 161 -0.86 17.51 5.19
C MET A 161 -1.44 18.31 4.02
N MET A 162 -2.68 18.01 3.60
CA MET A 162 -3.39 18.73 2.52
C MET A 162 -3.68 20.19 2.93
N ILE A 163 -4.14 20.40 4.17
CA ILE A 163 -4.46 21.73 4.71
C ILE A 163 -3.19 22.59 4.85
N GLU A 164 -2.09 22.00 5.24
CA GLU A 164 -0.80 22.68 5.35
C GLU A 164 -0.07 22.85 4.01
N GLY A 165 -0.50 22.17 2.95
CA GLY A 165 0.21 22.11 1.67
C GLY A 165 1.59 21.44 1.79
N ASN A 166 1.73 20.49 2.72
CA ASN A 166 2.98 19.79 3.01
C ASN A 166 2.93 18.36 2.46
N PHE A 167 3.56 18.13 1.33
CA PHE A 167 3.59 16.84 0.66
C PHE A 167 4.94 16.12 0.79
N LYS A 168 5.69 16.38 1.88
CA LYS A 168 6.90 15.62 2.19
C LYS A 168 6.56 14.13 2.31
N PRO A 169 7.21 13.25 1.54
CA PRO A 169 6.77 11.87 1.41
C PRO A 169 7.02 11.03 2.67
N GLY A 170 5.95 10.43 3.20
CA GLY A 170 5.97 9.24 4.05
C GLY A 170 5.51 8.00 3.28
N GLY A 171 4.78 8.21 2.18
CA GLY A 171 4.37 7.19 1.21
C GLY A 171 4.18 7.84 -0.15
N LYS A 172 5.16 7.69 -1.06
CA LYS A 172 5.18 8.37 -2.36
C LYS A 172 3.98 7.97 -3.24
N ILE A 173 3.49 8.92 -4.05
CA ILE A 173 2.51 8.67 -5.12
C ILE A 173 3.01 7.58 -6.06
N SER A 174 4.30 7.55 -6.42
CA SER A 174 4.87 6.52 -7.30
C SER A 174 4.71 5.10 -6.77
N ILE A 175 4.85 4.89 -5.47
CA ILE A 175 4.64 3.59 -4.82
C ILE A 175 3.16 3.21 -4.87
N ASN A 176 2.28 4.14 -4.52
CA ASN A 176 0.83 3.91 -4.53
C ASN A 176 0.28 3.70 -5.95
N HIS A 177 0.79 4.43 -6.93
CA HIS A 177 0.48 4.20 -8.35
C HIS A 177 0.84 2.78 -8.79
N LYS A 178 2.05 2.29 -8.41
CA LYS A 178 2.44 0.89 -8.67
C LYS A 178 1.47 -0.09 -7.98
N ASP A 179 1.10 0.17 -6.73
CA ASP A 179 0.18 -0.70 -5.99
C ASP A 179 -1.21 -0.74 -6.65
N ILE A 180 -1.76 0.39 -7.06
CA ILE A 180 -3.04 0.43 -7.79
C ILE A 180 -2.92 -0.24 -9.17
N LYS A 181 -1.76 -0.16 -9.84
CA LYS A 181 -1.52 -0.93 -11.05
C LYS A 181 -1.59 -2.44 -10.79
N ASN A 182 -1.01 -2.92 -9.68
CA ASN A 182 -1.10 -4.32 -9.27
C ASN A 182 -2.55 -4.72 -8.96
N VAL A 183 -3.33 -3.82 -8.31
CA VAL A 183 -4.77 -4.01 -8.07
C VAL A 183 -5.50 -4.21 -9.38
N MET A 184 -5.33 -3.31 -10.35
CA MET A 184 -6.02 -3.36 -11.64
C MET A 184 -5.66 -4.62 -12.43
N ALA A 185 -4.37 -4.98 -12.46
CA ALA A 185 -3.92 -6.21 -13.13
C ALA A 185 -4.57 -7.45 -12.52
N THR A 186 -4.51 -7.58 -11.17
CA THR A 186 -5.10 -8.72 -10.46
C THR A 186 -6.62 -8.79 -10.67
N ALA A 187 -7.31 -7.65 -10.61
CA ALA A 187 -8.76 -7.60 -10.79
C ALA A 187 -9.18 -8.05 -12.20
N HIS A 188 -8.44 -7.62 -13.22
CA HIS A 188 -8.70 -8.01 -14.61
C HIS A 188 -8.38 -9.49 -14.85
N ASP A 189 -7.33 -10.04 -14.22
CA ASP A 189 -7.00 -11.47 -14.33
C ASP A 189 -8.09 -12.40 -13.78
N ILE A 190 -8.96 -11.88 -12.89
CA ILE A 190 -10.04 -12.64 -12.26
C ILE A 190 -11.44 -12.08 -12.55
N ASP A 191 -11.55 -11.24 -13.56
CA ASP A 191 -12.83 -10.65 -14.04
C ASP A 191 -13.62 -9.87 -12.99
N VAL A 192 -12.93 -9.14 -12.07
CA VAL A 192 -13.56 -8.26 -11.09
C VAL A 192 -13.54 -6.81 -11.56
N PRO A 193 -14.70 -6.18 -11.84
CA PRO A 193 -14.76 -4.77 -12.21
C PRO A 193 -14.52 -3.86 -10.99
N LEU A 194 -13.62 -2.90 -11.14
CA LEU A 194 -13.27 -1.91 -10.09
C LEU A 194 -13.43 -0.47 -10.61
N PRO A 195 -14.66 0.03 -10.82
CA PRO A 195 -14.88 1.33 -11.46
C PRO A 195 -14.28 2.51 -10.68
N LEU A 196 -14.36 2.52 -9.35
CA LEU A 196 -13.78 3.60 -8.54
C LEU A 196 -12.25 3.58 -8.58
N THR A 197 -11.66 2.39 -8.50
CA THR A 197 -10.20 2.22 -8.56
C THR A 197 -9.65 2.56 -9.95
N SER A 198 -10.41 2.31 -11.01
CA SER A 198 -10.05 2.72 -12.37
C SER A 198 -9.95 4.25 -12.48
N GLN A 199 -10.92 4.98 -11.92
CA GLN A 199 -10.85 6.44 -11.88
C GLN A 199 -9.65 6.95 -11.07
N LEU A 200 -9.38 6.33 -9.92
CA LEU A 200 -8.20 6.66 -9.11
C LEU A 200 -6.90 6.42 -9.88
N PHE A 201 -6.82 5.33 -10.66
CA PHE A 201 -5.65 5.04 -11.49
C PHE A 201 -5.38 6.16 -12.51
N GLU A 202 -6.43 6.69 -13.16
CA GLU A 202 -6.31 7.83 -14.08
C GLU A 202 -5.90 9.13 -13.35
N ILE A 203 -6.35 9.36 -12.12
CA ILE A 203 -5.88 10.47 -11.29
C ILE A 203 -4.36 10.35 -11.04
N PHE A 204 -3.87 9.17 -10.71
CA PHE A 204 -2.43 8.94 -10.57
C PHE A 204 -1.67 9.16 -11.88
N GLN A 205 -2.25 8.80 -13.03
CA GLN A 205 -1.64 9.06 -14.34
C GLN A 205 -1.54 10.57 -14.61
N ALA A 206 -2.57 11.35 -14.28
CA ALA A 206 -2.53 12.80 -14.39
C ALA A 206 -1.45 13.41 -13.48
N LEU A 207 -1.36 12.97 -12.23
CA LEU A 207 -0.32 13.42 -11.29
C LEU A 207 1.09 13.06 -11.77
N LYS A 208 1.24 11.92 -12.44
CA LYS A 208 2.51 11.52 -13.07
C LYS A 208 2.93 12.49 -14.15
N VAL A 209 2.02 12.88 -15.04
CA VAL A 209 2.28 13.85 -16.12
C VAL A 209 2.61 15.22 -15.53
N SER A 210 1.96 15.61 -14.42
CA SER A 210 2.20 16.88 -13.73
C SER A 210 3.44 16.90 -12.83
N GLY A 211 4.19 15.79 -12.72
CA GLY A 211 5.47 15.74 -12.01
C GLY A 211 5.39 15.47 -10.49
N HIS A 212 4.23 15.01 -9.97
CA HIS A 212 3.97 14.82 -8.54
C HIS A 212 4.30 13.43 -7.98
N MET A 213 5.02 12.58 -8.74
CA MET A 213 5.25 11.18 -8.35
C MET A 213 6.10 11.01 -7.08
N ASP A 214 6.93 11.99 -6.75
CA ASP A 214 7.77 11.98 -5.56
C ASP A 214 7.11 12.60 -4.33
N ASP A 215 5.94 13.22 -4.48
CA ASP A 215 5.15 13.75 -3.38
C ASP A 215 4.55 12.61 -2.53
N ASP A 216 4.21 12.90 -1.27
CA ASP A 216 3.37 12.03 -0.45
C ASP A 216 2.00 11.80 -1.13
N HIS A 217 1.39 10.65 -0.94
CA HIS A 217 0.09 10.36 -1.57
C HIS A 217 -1.06 11.28 -1.10
N SER A 218 -0.89 12.07 -0.02
CA SER A 218 -1.78 13.19 0.28
C SER A 218 -1.79 14.24 -0.86
N GLY A 219 -0.74 14.29 -1.67
CA GLY A 219 -0.65 15.13 -2.87
C GLY A 219 -1.67 14.82 -3.96
N ILE A 220 -2.49 13.75 -3.83
CA ILE A 220 -3.69 13.53 -4.67
C ILE A 220 -4.59 14.77 -4.68
N VAL A 221 -4.64 15.53 -3.61
CA VAL A 221 -5.43 16.77 -3.53
C VAL A 221 -5.07 17.77 -4.63
N GLN A 222 -3.82 17.81 -5.08
CA GLN A 222 -3.35 18.74 -6.11
C GLN A 222 -4.07 18.56 -7.47
N TYR A 223 -4.49 17.31 -7.78
CA TYR A 223 -5.31 17.04 -8.94
C TYR A 223 -6.68 17.75 -8.86
N PHE A 224 -7.35 17.62 -7.72
CA PHE A 224 -8.68 18.23 -7.50
C PHE A 224 -8.59 19.75 -7.37
N GLU A 225 -7.52 20.28 -6.75
CA GLU A 225 -7.22 21.70 -6.67
C GLU A 225 -7.07 22.31 -8.06
N GLN A 226 -6.37 21.64 -8.96
CA GLN A 226 -6.21 22.09 -10.35
C GLN A 226 -7.55 22.13 -11.08
N LEU A 227 -8.37 21.11 -10.96
CA LEU A 227 -9.70 21.05 -11.57
C LEU A 227 -10.63 22.16 -11.05
N ALA A 228 -10.59 22.43 -9.76
CA ALA A 228 -11.43 23.43 -9.11
C ALA A 228 -10.89 24.87 -9.21
N GLY A 229 -9.64 25.06 -9.62
CA GLY A 229 -8.96 26.35 -9.65
C GLY A 229 -8.83 26.98 -8.26
N ILE A 230 -8.52 26.19 -7.24
CA ILE A 230 -8.35 26.65 -5.85
C ILE A 230 -7.35 25.75 -5.13
N LYS A 231 -6.69 26.26 -4.11
CA LYS A 231 -5.86 25.46 -3.20
C LYS A 231 -6.56 25.27 -1.86
N VAL A 232 -6.41 24.10 -1.25
CA VAL A 232 -6.91 23.79 0.11
C VAL A 232 -6.08 24.54 1.14
N SER A 233 -4.76 24.59 0.96
CA SER A 233 -3.86 25.38 1.80
C SER A 233 -3.97 26.89 1.52
N ASP A 234 -3.70 27.70 2.54
CA ASP A 234 -3.61 29.17 2.42
C ASP A 234 -2.19 29.65 2.05
N LYS A 235 -1.27 28.71 1.75
CA LYS A 235 0.13 28.97 1.37
C LYS A 235 0.31 29.05 -0.12
#